data_5ddddb349d52b8e92c38a3effdac5ec0
#
_entry.id   5ddddb349d52b8e92c38a3effdac5ec0
#
_cell.length_a   1.000
_cell.length_b   1.000
_cell.length_c   1.000
_cell.angle_alpha   90.00
_cell.angle_beta   90.00
_cell.angle_gamma   90.00
#
_symmetry.space_group_name_H-M   'P 1'
#
loop_
_entity.id
_entity.type
_entity.pdbx_description
1 polymer ?
#
loop_
_entity_poly.entity_id
_entity_poly.type
_entity_poly.pdbx_seq_one_letter_code
_entity_poly.pdbx_strand_id
1 'polypeptide(L)'
;LAALRPHGELRLTVACTDARQKASLQGEQDGVSYRILPGADGFSALLQTEQPDLVHIWGTEYPEAAAMADAARAQNLPVLFSIQGVMRDCAAHLCDGVPDAYRHSGGLWHTIDKVIPGELLDNMQANFDVLAQKEAAVLGKARCVTGRTGFDRRAAADLAPAARYYPCNETLRPLFYTGALWHAREFGRAPVLFLPQGNYP
;
A
#
# COMPACT_ATOMS: atom_id res chain seq x y z
N LEU A 1 -8.38 -2.91 -13.41
CA LEU A 1 -8.81 -1.77 -14.24
C LEU A 1 -9.59 -2.23 -15.48
N ALA A 2 -9.11 -3.23 -16.24
CA ALA A 2 -9.82 -3.75 -17.41
C ALA A 2 -11.27 -4.20 -17.11
N ALA A 3 -11.55 -4.68 -15.89
CA ALA A 3 -12.88 -5.08 -15.46
C ALA A 3 -13.87 -3.90 -15.29
N LEU A 4 -13.38 -2.67 -15.19
CA LEU A 4 -14.23 -1.47 -15.08
C LEU A 4 -14.64 -0.90 -16.44
N ARG A 5 -13.99 -1.31 -17.53
CA ARG A 5 -14.30 -0.86 -18.89
C ARG A 5 -15.77 -1.04 -19.35
N PRO A 6 -16.46 -2.15 -19.01
CA PRO A 6 -17.86 -2.33 -19.42
C PRO A 6 -18.81 -1.32 -18.75
N HIS A 7 -18.37 -0.65 -17.69
CA HIS A 7 -19.15 0.35 -16.98
C HIS A 7 -18.85 1.73 -17.59
N GLY A 8 -19.43 2.02 -18.74
CA GLY A 8 -19.20 3.25 -19.53
C GLY A 8 -19.48 4.57 -18.82
N GLU A 9 -20.03 4.50 -17.60
CA GLU A 9 -20.26 5.65 -16.73
C GLU A 9 -19.05 6.00 -15.84
N LEU A 10 -18.02 5.12 -15.77
CA LEU A 10 -16.85 5.32 -14.93
C LEU A 10 -15.69 5.91 -15.74
N ARG A 11 -15.31 7.14 -15.43
CA ARG A 11 -14.04 7.72 -15.86
C ARG A 11 -13.01 7.48 -14.74
N LEU A 12 -11.93 6.79 -15.05
CA LEU A 12 -10.88 6.47 -14.10
C LEU A 12 -9.59 7.20 -14.47
N THR A 13 -9.05 7.96 -13.52
CA THR A 13 -7.70 8.54 -13.58
C THR A 13 -6.86 7.93 -12.46
N VAL A 14 -5.73 7.35 -12.79
CA VAL A 14 -4.75 6.84 -11.83
C VAL A 14 -3.66 7.89 -11.64
N ALA A 15 -3.39 8.26 -10.40
CA ALA A 15 -2.35 9.22 -10.06
C ALA A 15 -1.31 8.61 -9.12
N CYS A 16 -0.04 8.92 -9.35
CA CYS A 16 1.06 8.59 -8.45
C CYS A 16 2.12 9.71 -8.47
N THR A 17 3.06 9.63 -7.53
CA THR A 17 4.23 10.50 -7.50
C THR A 17 5.48 9.74 -7.93
N ASP A 18 6.41 10.44 -8.57
CA ASP A 18 7.75 9.95 -8.85
C ASP A 18 8.74 11.14 -8.77
N ALA A 19 9.50 11.21 -7.71
CA ALA A 19 10.46 12.29 -7.46
C ALA A 19 11.58 12.40 -8.51
N ARG A 20 11.75 11.40 -9.37
CA ARG A 20 12.70 11.46 -10.50
C ARG A 20 12.17 12.31 -11.65
N GLN A 21 10.88 12.59 -11.68
CA GLN A 21 10.27 13.43 -12.70
C GLN A 21 10.56 14.90 -12.43
N LYS A 22 10.93 15.64 -13.47
CA LYS A 22 11.11 17.12 -13.41
C LYS A 22 9.82 17.89 -13.70
N ALA A 23 8.87 17.24 -14.32
CA ALA A 23 7.56 17.77 -14.68
C ALA A 23 6.51 16.66 -14.61
N SER A 24 5.24 17.05 -14.48
CA SER A 24 4.13 16.11 -14.50
C SER A 24 4.01 15.44 -15.88
N LEU A 25 3.81 14.12 -15.85
CA LEU A 25 3.52 13.32 -17.03
C LEU A 25 2.04 12.93 -17.03
N GLN A 26 1.45 12.87 -18.20
CA GLN A 26 0.08 12.42 -18.38
C GLN A 26 -0.05 11.57 -19.64
N GLY A 27 -0.99 10.68 -19.63
CA GLY A 27 -1.30 9.85 -20.79
C GLY A 27 -2.49 8.95 -20.52
N GLU A 28 -2.72 8.05 -21.45
CA GLU A 28 -3.76 7.04 -21.39
C GLU A 28 -3.19 5.69 -21.79
N GLN A 29 -3.54 4.68 -21.07
CA GLN A 29 -3.20 3.31 -21.40
C GLN A 29 -4.43 2.42 -21.15
N ASP A 30 -4.81 1.68 -22.16
CA ASP A 30 -5.95 0.76 -22.06
C ASP A 30 -7.26 1.41 -21.63
N GLY A 31 -7.51 2.68 -22.01
CA GLY A 31 -8.70 3.44 -21.66
C GLY A 31 -8.71 3.93 -20.21
N VAL A 32 -7.55 3.94 -19.55
CA VAL A 32 -7.35 4.50 -18.21
C VAL A 32 -6.39 5.67 -18.30
N SER A 33 -6.84 6.85 -17.90
CA SER A 33 -5.97 8.02 -17.82
C SER A 33 -4.98 7.87 -16.67
N TYR A 34 -3.75 8.34 -16.84
CA TYR A 34 -2.78 8.38 -15.76
C TYR A 34 -2.13 9.76 -15.62
N ARG A 35 -1.70 10.04 -14.39
CA ARG A 35 -0.96 11.24 -14.01
C ARG A 35 0.21 10.84 -13.11
N ILE A 36 1.42 11.23 -13.49
CA ILE A 36 2.62 11.03 -12.67
C ILE A 36 3.14 12.42 -12.30
N LEU A 37 3.15 12.72 -11.02
CA LEU A 37 3.54 14.02 -10.48
C LEU A 37 4.95 13.95 -9.90
N PRO A 38 5.73 15.04 -9.96
CA PRO A 38 7.05 15.09 -9.29
C PRO A 38 6.96 14.94 -7.78
N GLY A 39 5.83 15.30 -7.18
CA GLY A 39 5.60 15.23 -5.74
C GLY A 39 4.15 15.50 -5.37
N ALA A 40 3.86 15.38 -4.08
CA ALA A 40 2.51 15.51 -3.53
C ALA A 40 1.93 16.94 -3.61
N ASP A 41 2.77 17.96 -3.76
CA ASP A 41 2.34 19.36 -3.89
C ASP A 41 1.40 19.58 -5.10
N GLY A 42 1.49 18.71 -6.10
CA GLY A 42 0.63 18.73 -7.28
C GLY A 42 -0.79 18.20 -7.07
N PHE A 43 -1.10 17.55 -5.96
CA PHE A 43 -2.39 16.88 -5.76
C PHE A 43 -3.58 17.84 -5.74
N SER A 44 -3.43 19.02 -5.11
CA SER A 44 -4.53 20.00 -5.08
C SER A 44 -4.91 20.48 -6.49
N ALA A 45 -3.92 20.81 -7.32
CA ALA A 45 -4.13 21.22 -8.69
C ALA A 45 -4.69 20.07 -9.55
N LEU A 46 -4.21 18.85 -9.34
CA LEU A 46 -4.73 17.67 -10.01
C LEU A 46 -6.22 17.47 -9.73
N LEU A 47 -6.63 17.53 -8.48
CA LEU A 47 -8.04 17.36 -8.08
C LEU A 47 -8.93 18.47 -8.63
N GLN A 48 -8.44 19.72 -8.70
CA GLN A 48 -9.14 20.82 -9.33
C GLN A 48 -9.34 20.60 -10.84
N THR A 49 -8.35 20.00 -11.50
CA THR A 49 -8.41 19.75 -12.95
C THR A 49 -9.30 18.55 -13.28
N GLU A 50 -9.13 17.44 -12.54
CA GLU A 50 -9.86 16.19 -12.81
C GLU A 50 -11.31 16.21 -12.29
N GLN A 51 -11.58 17.01 -11.26
CA GLN A 51 -12.90 17.13 -10.60
C GLN A 51 -13.55 15.76 -10.33
N PRO A 52 -12.88 14.86 -9.58
CA PRO A 52 -13.40 13.53 -9.34
C PRO A 52 -14.60 13.56 -8.36
N ASP A 53 -15.53 12.65 -8.53
CA ASP A 53 -16.62 12.42 -7.57
C ASP A 53 -16.15 11.65 -6.33
N LEU A 54 -15.04 10.90 -6.45
CA LEU A 54 -14.45 10.10 -5.39
C LEU A 54 -12.94 10.00 -5.56
N VAL A 55 -12.20 10.17 -4.49
CA VAL A 55 -10.77 9.88 -4.41
C VAL A 55 -10.58 8.54 -3.72
N HIS A 56 -10.01 7.57 -4.44
CA HIS A 56 -9.68 6.26 -3.90
C HIS A 56 -8.18 6.17 -3.66
N ILE A 57 -7.77 6.13 -2.40
CA ILE A 57 -6.37 6.01 -1.97
C ILE A 57 -6.05 4.55 -1.75
N TRP A 58 -5.08 4.05 -2.51
CA TRP A 58 -4.65 2.66 -2.48
C TRP A 58 -3.36 2.52 -1.67
N GLY A 59 -3.49 1.98 -0.46
CA GLY A 59 -2.42 1.96 0.54
C GLY A 59 -2.51 3.15 1.50
N THR A 60 -2.15 2.94 2.74
CA THR A 60 -2.23 3.93 3.83
C THR A 60 -0.87 4.22 4.43
N GLU A 61 0.13 3.45 4.06
CA GLU A 61 1.48 3.45 4.58
C GLU A 61 2.37 4.57 4.00
N TYR A 62 2.00 5.12 2.84
CA TYR A 62 2.82 6.11 2.14
C TYR A 62 2.50 7.54 2.58
N PRO A 63 3.50 8.44 2.66
CA PRO A 63 3.29 9.86 2.96
C PRO A 63 2.32 10.55 2.01
N GLU A 64 2.29 10.13 0.75
CA GLU A 64 1.41 10.63 -0.30
C GLU A 64 -0.06 10.36 -0.01
N ALA A 65 -0.37 9.28 0.72
CA ALA A 65 -1.75 8.98 1.13
C ALA A 65 -2.32 10.09 2.02
N ALA A 66 -1.54 10.58 2.97
CA ALA A 66 -1.91 11.70 3.83
C ALA A 66 -2.11 12.98 3.02
N ALA A 67 -1.15 13.30 2.15
CA ALA A 67 -1.19 14.52 1.34
C ALA A 67 -2.39 14.53 0.38
N MET A 68 -2.67 13.40 -0.28
CA MET A 68 -3.85 13.27 -1.15
C MET A 68 -5.16 13.39 -0.35
N ALA A 69 -5.23 12.77 0.81
CA ALA A 69 -6.41 12.86 1.68
C ALA A 69 -6.66 14.28 2.16
N ASP A 70 -5.62 15.02 2.52
CA ASP A 70 -5.75 16.41 2.97
C ASP A 70 -6.12 17.32 1.80
N ALA A 71 -5.55 17.13 0.60
CA ALA A 71 -5.94 17.84 -0.61
C ALA A 71 -7.41 17.59 -1.00
N ALA A 72 -7.87 16.35 -0.91
CA ALA A 72 -9.26 15.98 -1.20
C ALA A 72 -10.23 16.59 -0.17
N ARG A 73 -9.90 16.56 1.12
CA ARG A 73 -10.72 17.17 2.16
C ARG A 73 -10.84 18.68 2.00
N ALA A 74 -9.75 19.37 1.63
CA ALA A 74 -9.77 20.81 1.38
C ALA A 74 -10.73 21.19 0.25
N GLN A 75 -11.06 20.25 -0.64
CA GLN A 75 -12.01 20.41 -1.73
C GLN A 75 -13.36 19.73 -1.48
N ASN A 76 -13.60 19.26 -0.26
CA ASN A 76 -14.81 18.53 0.14
C ASN A 76 -15.09 17.26 -0.68
N LEU A 77 -14.06 16.62 -1.22
CA LEU A 77 -14.19 15.39 -1.98
C LEU A 77 -14.28 14.18 -1.05
N PRO A 78 -15.15 13.21 -1.35
CA PRO A 78 -15.18 11.95 -0.65
C PRO A 78 -13.87 11.17 -0.84
N VAL A 79 -13.39 10.52 0.24
CA VAL A 79 -12.17 9.71 0.21
C VAL A 79 -12.48 8.30 0.68
N LEU A 80 -12.08 7.31 -0.11
CA LEU A 80 -12.07 5.90 0.24
C LEU A 80 -10.62 5.42 0.39
N PHE A 81 -10.29 4.80 1.52
CA PHE A 81 -8.99 4.20 1.75
C PHE A 81 -9.05 2.68 1.56
N SER A 82 -8.16 2.13 0.75
CA SER A 82 -7.92 0.68 0.68
C SER A 82 -6.72 0.30 1.52
N ILE A 83 -6.96 -0.52 2.53
CA ILE A 83 -5.88 -1.13 3.33
C ILE A 83 -5.18 -2.17 2.46
N GLN A 84 -3.86 -2.02 2.29
CA GLN A 84 -3.00 -2.97 1.58
C GLN A 84 -2.12 -3.78 2.53
N GLY A 85 -1.73 -3.19 3.61
CA GLY A 85 -1.05 -3.77 4.75
C GLY A 85 -1.40 -2.96 5.99
N VAL A 86 -1.06 -3.45 7.17
CA VAL A 86 -1.27 -2.75 8.44
C VAL A 86 0.10 -2.52 9.07
N MET A 87 0.62 -1.31 8.92
CA MET A 87 1.99 -0.98 9.36
C MET A 87 2.18 -1.15 10.86
N ARG A 88 1.15 -0.87 11.66
CA ARG A 88 1.17 -1.13 13.11
C ARG A 88 1.50 -2.58 13.43
N ASP A 89 0.85 -3.51 12.76
CA ASP A 89 1.02 -4.93 13.03
C ASP A 89 2.32 -5.45 12.38
N CYS A 90 2.69 -4.90 11.21
CA CYS A 90 4.01 -5.16 10.62
C CYS A 90 5.14 -4.70 11.53
N ALA A 91 5.07 -3.49 12.10
CA ALA A 91 6.06 -2.97 13.05
C ALA A 91 6.14 -3.83 14.33
N ALA A 92 4.99 -4.23 14.88
CA ALA A 92 4.93 -5.03 16.10
C ALA A 92 5.55 -6.42 15.94
N HIS A 93 5.52 -6.99 14.73
CA HIS A 93 5.93 -8.37 14.46
C HIS A 93 7.14 -8.50 13.53
N LEU A 94 7.76 -7.39 13.12
CA LEU A 94 8.87 -7.36 12.15
C LEU A 94 10.03 -8.28 12.56
N CYS A 95 10.34 -8.31 13.85
CA CYS A 95 11.45 -9.06 14.39
C CYS A 95 11.03 -10.33 15.14
N ASP A 96 9.80 -10.81 15.00
CA ASP A 96 9.35 -12.03 15.67
C ASP A 96 10.17 -13.24 15.22
N GLY A 97 10.67 -14.00 16.18
CA GLY A 97 11.50 -15.17 15.92
C GLY A 97 12.95 -14.86 15.51
N VAL A 98 13.34 -13.59 15.38
CA VAL A 98 14.75 -13.22 15.17
C VAL A 98 15.48 -13.19 16.50
N PRO A 99 16.53 -14.03 16.72
CA PRO A 99 17.32 -13.99 17.94
C PRO A 99 18.00 -12.63 18.16
N ASP A 100 18.09 -12.18 19.42
CA ASP A 100 18.66 -10.87 19.76
C ASP A 100 20.08 -10.66 19.23
N ALA A 101 20.88 -11.72 19.15
CA ALA A 101 22.21 -11.65 18.56
C ALA A 101 22.25 -11.17 17.11
N TYR A 102 21.13 -11.30 16.38
CA TYR A 102 20.99 -10.83 15.00
C TYR A 102 20.29 -9.46 14.91
N ARG A 103 19.55 -9.08 15.95
CA ARG A 103 18.90 -7.77 16.03
C ARG A 103 19.90 -6.65 16.28
N HIS A 104 20.86 -6.93 17.15
CA HIS A 104 21.84 -5.95 17.62
C HIS A 104 23.25 -6.39 17.22
N SER A 105 23.52 -6.48 15.94
CA SER A 105 24.88 -6.77 15.47
C SER A 105 25.82 -5.61 15.82
N GLY A 106 26.24 -5.58 17.08
CA GLY A 106 27.36 -4.74 17.51
C GLY A 106 28.67 -5.27 16.93
N GLY A 107 29.52 -4.41 16.39
CA GLY A 107 30.82 -4.78 15.87
C GLY A 107 31.20 -4.08 14.59
N LEU A 108 32.24 -4.55 13.93
CA LEU A 108 32.78 -3.97 12.68
C LEU A 108 31.70 -3.85 11.59
N TRP A 109 30.78 -4.80 11.51
CA TRP A 109 29.66 -4.79 10.58
C TRP A 109 28.69 -3.64 10.82
N HIS A 110 28.40 -3.27 12.06
CA HIS A 110 27.56 -2.11 12.39
C HIS A 110 28.18 -0.79 11.92
N THR A 111 29.50 -0.72 11.86
CA THR A 111 30.23 0.45 11.36
C THR A 111 30.23 0.50 9.84
N ILE A 112 30.33 -0.66 9.19
CA ILE A 112 30.29 -0.79 7.72
C ILE A 112 28.88 -0.47 7.20
N ASP A 113 27.84 -0.94 7.88
CA ASP A 113 26.43 -0.70 7.53
C ASP A 113 26.02 0.78 7.66
N LYS A 114 26.71 1.57 8.49
CA LYS A 114 26.53 3.04 8.51
C LYS A 114 27.07 3.73 7.26
N VAL A 115 27.98 3.08 6.55
CA VAL A 115 28.63 3.62 5.34
C VAL A 115 28.02 3.03 4.07
N ILE A 116 27.56 1.80 4.12
CA ILE A 116 26.86 1.13 3.03
C ILE A 116 25.39 1.15 3.41
N PRO A 117 24.49 1.74 2.62
CA PRO A 117 23.05 1.71 2.88
C PRO A 117 22.55 0.27 2.82
N GLY A 118 22.73 -0.49 3.87
CA GLY A 118 22.12 -1.78 4.12
C GLY A 118 20.96 -1.56 5.08
N GLU A 119 19.88 -2.28 4.90
CA GLU A 119 18.74 -2.21 5.80
C GLU A 119 19.06 -3.03 7.06
N LEU A 120 19.70 -2.40 8.03
CA LEU A 120 19.78 -2.97 9.38
C LEU A 120 18.38 -3.16 9.93
N LEU A 121 18.13 -4.29 10.62
CA LEU A 121 16.84 -4.57 11.25
C LEU A 121 16.37 -3.44 12.17
N ASP A 122 17.28 -2.80 12.91
CA ASP A 122 16.95 -1.65 13.76
C ASP A 122 16.47 -0.44 12.94
N ASN A 123 17.08 -0.17 11.78
CA ASN A 123 16.63 0.89 10.88
C ASN A 123 15.29 0.55 10.23
N MET A 124 15.09 -0.71 9.85
CA MET A 124 13.81 -1.20 9.35
C MET A 124 12.73 -1.06 10.41
N GLN A 125 12.99 -1.47 11.65
CA GLN A 125 12.04 -1.31 12.75
C GLN A 125 11.65 0.15 12.95
N ALA A 126 12.63 1.05 13.03
CA ALA A 126 12.38 2.48 13.18
C ALA A 126 11.55 3.06 12.02
N ASN A 127 11.81 2.62 10.79
CA ASN A 127 11.03 3.02 9.63
C ASN A 127 9.58 2.51 9.71
N PHE A 128 9.38 1.25 10.09
CA PHE A 128 8.04 0.67 10.24
C PHE A 128 7.26 1.36 11.37
N ASP A 129 7.91 1.72 12.48
CA ASP A 129 7.29 2.48 13.57
C ASP A 129 6.81 3.86 13.10
N VAL A 130 7.61 4.55 12.30
CA VAL A 130 7.22 5.84 11.69
C VAL A 130 6.07 5.67 10.71
N LEU A 131 6.10 4.64 9.87
CA LEU A 131 5.01 4.36 8.93
C LEU A 131 3.71 4.00 9.66
N ALA A 132 3.79 3.22 10.74
CA ALA A 132 2.65 2.86 11.58
C ALA A 132 1.99 4.10 12.23
N GLN A 133 2.79 5.06 12.71
CA GLN A 133 2.26 6.31 13.26
C GLN A 133 1.58 7.16 12.17
N LYS A 134 2.17 7.26 10.99
CA LYS A 134 1.58 7.99 9.84
C LYS A 134 0.28 7.35 9.39
N GLU A 135 0.26 6.03 9.25
CA GLU A 135 -0.94 5.26 8.90
C GLU A 135 -2.07 5.51 9.91
N ALA A 136 -1.78 5.39 11.21
CA ALA A 136 -2.77 5.64 12.26
C ALA A 136 -3.32 7.07 12.20
N ALA A 137 -2.47 8.08 11.92
CA ALA A 137 -2.91 9.46 11.79
C ALA A 137 -3.82 9.69 10.57
N VAL A 138 -3.56 8.99 9.46
CA VAL A 138 -4.38 9.06 8.24
C VAL A 138 -5.72 8.35 8.46
N LEU A 139 -5.68 7.11 8.95
CA LEU A 139 -6.87 6.28 9.16
C LEU A 139 -7.76 6.84 10.28
N GLY A 140 -7.19 7.43 11.32
CA GLY A 140 -7.97 8.08 12.38
C GLY A 140 -8.89 9.21 11.91
N LYS A 141 -8.63 9.75 10.72
CA LYS A 141 -9.46 10.76 10.06
C LYS A 141 -10.33 10.19 8.94
N ALA A 142 -10.24 8.89 8.64
CA ALA A 142 -10.99 8.26 7.55
C ALA A 142 -12.47 8.19 7.86
N ARG A 143 -13.30 8.35 6.82
CA ARG A 143 -14.75 8.13 6.88
C ARG A 143 -15.18 6.85 6.16
N CYS A 144 -14.42 6.41 5.19
CA CYS A 144 -14.68 5.21 4.40
C CYS A 144 -13.38 4.42 4.24
N VAL A 145 -13.43 3.15 4.57
CA VAL A 145 -12.29 2.23 4.48
C VAL A 145 -12.75 0.94 3.81
N THR A 146 -11.92 0.39 2.97
CA THR A 146 -12.12 -0.94 2.37
C THR A 146 -10.91 -1.84 2.59
N GLY A 147 -11.15 -3.12 2.65
CA GLY A 147 -10.14 -4.15 2.78
C GLY A 147 -10.70 -5.51 2.40
N ARG A 148 -9.83 -6.51 2.33
CA ARG A 148 -10.08 -7.82 1.72
C ARG A 148 -10.46 -8.89 2.74
N THR A 149 -9.98 -8.77 3.95
CA THR A 149 -9.96 -9.86 4.93
C THR A 149 -10.63 -9.45 6.25
N GLY A 150 -10.90 -10.45 7.10
CA GLY A 150 -11.32 -10.20 8.47
C GLY A 150 -10.23 -9.51 9.32
N PHE A 151 -8.95 -9.67 8.93
CA PHE A 151 -7.84 -8.95 9.53
C PHE A 151 -7.93 -7.44 9.24
N ASP A 152 -8.11 -7.06 7.96
CA ASP A 152 -8.26 -5.65 7.56
C ASP A 152 -9.47 -5.01 8.24
N ARG A 153 -10.56 -5.77 8.40
CA ARG A 153 -11.76 -5.28 9.10
C ARG A 153 -11.48 -4.97 10.57
N ARG A 154 -10.74 -5.83 11.27
CA ARG A 154 -10.35 -5.58 12.67
C ARG A 154 -9.43 -4.39 12.78
N ALA A 155 -8.40 -4.34 11.93
CA ALA A 155 -7.49 -3.19 11.88
C ALA A 155 -8.21 -1.87 11.60
N ALA A 156 -9.17 -1.87 10.66
CA ALA A 156 -10.00 -0.70 10.41
C ALA A 156 -10.84 -0.29 11.62
N ALA A 157 -11.43 -1.24 12.35
CA ALA A 157 -12.20 -0.96 13.57
C ALA A 157 -11.34 -0.30 14.65
N ASP A 158 -10.06 -0.68 14.75
CA ASP A 158 -9.13 -0.13 15.72
C ASP A 158 -8.56 1.23 15.29
N LEU A 159 -8.12 1.36 14.03
CA LEU A 159 -7.40 2.53 13.54
C LEU A 159 -8.32 3.63 13.00
N ALA A 160 -9.52 3.25 12.56
CA ALA A 160 -10.52 4.13 11.97
C ALA A 160 -11.92 3.87 12.56
N PRO A 161 -12.12 3.98 13.89
CA PRO A 161 -13.37 3.56 14.55
C PRO A 161 -14.61 4.35 14.08
N ALA A 162 -14.44 5.55 13.55
CA ALA A 162 -15.52 6.37 13.00
C ALA A 162 -15.81 6.07 11.51
N ALA A 163 -15.00 5.23 10.86
CA ALA A 163 -15.14 4.95 9.45
C ALA A 163 -16.17 3.84 9.18
N ARG A 164 -16.88 3.98 8.07
CA ARG A 164 -17.65 2.87 7.50
C ARG A 164 -16.73 1.94 6.74
N TYR A 165 -16.74 0.66 7.10
CA TYR A 165 -15.97 -0.38 6.43
C TYR A 165 -16.77 -1.05 5.31
N TYR A 166 -16.15 -1.15 4.14
CA TYR A 166 -16.70 -1.84 2.97
C TYR A 166 -15.82 -3.05 2.63
N PRO A 167 -16.31 -4.28 2.74
CA PRO A 167 -15.53 -5.44 2.31
C PRO A 167 -15.41 -5.43 0.78
N CYS A 168 -14.20 -5.57 0.28
CA CYS A 168 -13.93 -5.63 -1.15
C CYS A 168 -12.81 -6.61 -1.43
N ASN A 169 -13.14 -7.75 -1.99
CA ASN A 169 -12.16 -8.73 -2.43
C ASN A 169 -11.53 -8.27 -3.74
N GLU A 170 -10.23 -8.48 -3.86
CA GLU A 170 -9.52 -8.26 -5.13
C GLU A 170 -9.89 -9.37 -6.13
N THR A 171 -10.07 -8.97 -7.38
CA THR A 171 -10.18 -9.92 -8.48
C THR A 171 -8.82 -10.52 -8.80
N LEU A 172 -8.77 -11.83 -8.89
CA LEU A 172 -7.58 -12.52 -9.34
C LEU A 172 -7.45 -12.43 -10.87
N ARG A 173 -6.25 -12.72 -11.38
CA ARG A 173 -6.04 -12.84 -12.83
C ARG A 173 -6.88 -13.99 -13.38
N PRO A 174 -7.38 -13.93 -14.62
CA PRO A 174 -8.23 -14.96 -15.20
C PRO A 174 -7.68 -16.39 -15.06
N LEU A 175 -6.37 -16.55 -15.15
CA LEU A 175 -5.69 -17.84 -14.99
C LEU A 175 -6.01 -18.53 -13.66
N PHE A 176 -6.23 -17.78 -12.56
CA PHE A 176 -6.59 -18.37 -11.27
C PHE A 176 -8.02 -18.92 -11.22
N TYR A 177 -8.89 -18.49 -12.13
CA TYR A 177 -10.26 -18.99 -12.23
C TYR A 177 -10.39 -20.14 -13.24
N THR A 178 -9.50 -20.20 -14.24
CA THR A 178 -9.60 -21.14 -15.36
C THR A 178 -8.49 -22.18 -15.39
N GLY A 179 -7.42 -21.97 -14.60
CA GLY A 179 -6.30 -22.89 -14.51
C GLY A 179 -6.65 -24.20 -13.80
N ALA A 180 -5.81 -25.20 -13.98
CA ALA A 180 -5.95 -26.46 -13.27
C ALA A 180 -5.84 -26.23 -11.75
N LEU A 181 -6.70 -26.89 -11.00
CA LEU A 181 -6.64 -26.85 -9.53
C LEU A 181 -5.42 -27.64 -9.05
N TRP A 182 -4.79 -27.08 -8.03
CA TRP A 182 -3.73 -27.78 -7.32
C TRP A 182 -4.27 -29.00 -6.57
N HIS A 183 -3.55 -30.13 -6.67
CA HIS A 183 -3.87 -31.36 -5.94
C HIS A 183 -2.68 -31.78 -5.09
N ALA A 184 -2.90 -31.96 -3.78
CA ALA A 184 -1.85 -32.38 -2.85
C ALA A 184 -1.15 -33.69 -3.24
N ARG A 185 -1.83 -34.57 -3.96
CA ARG A 185 -1.30 -35.85 -4.42
C ARG A 185 -0.24 -35.72 -5.52
N GLU A 186 -0.18 -34.59 -6.22
CA GLU A 186 0.79 -34.31 -7.28
C GLU A 186 2.13 -33.85 -6.72
N PHE A 187 2.19 -33.47 -5.46
CA PHE A 187 3.43 -33.22 -4.76
C PHE A 187 4.02 -34.55 -4.37
N GLY A 188 5.04 -34.95 -5.11
CA GLY A 188 5.84 -36.12 -4.80
C GLY A 188 6.45 -36.03 -3.38
N ARG A 189 7.29 -36.99 -3.01
CA ARG A 189 7.89 -37.09 -1.69
C ARG A 189 8.93 -35.98 -1.35
N ALA A 190 9.20 -35.06 -2.29
CA ALA A 190 10.13 -33.95 -2.07
C ALA A 190 9.44 -32.78 -1.39
N PRO A 191 10.05 -32.18 -0.37
CA PRO A 191 9.53 -30.94 0.22
C PRO A 191 9.59 -29.82 -0.83
N VAL A 192 8.52 -28.99 -0.88
CA VAL A 192 8.46 -27.80 -1.73
C VAL A 192 8.64 -26.57 -0.86
N LEU A 193 9.69 -25.81 -1.15
CA LEU A 193 9.92 -24.51 -0.52
C LEU A 193 9.40 -23.43 -1.45
N PHE A 194 8.43 -22.67 -1.00
CA PHE A 194 7.90 -21.50 -1.72
C PHE A 194 8.50 -20.22 -1.12
N LEU A 195 9.27 -19.50 -1.91
CA LEU A 195 9.87 -18.22 -1.54
C LEU A 195 9.18 -17.11 -2.36
N PRO A 196 8.15 -16.45 -1.82
CA PRO A 196 7.36 -15.48 -2.58
C PRO A 196 8.10 -14.19 -2.90
N GLN A 197 9.09 -13.84 -2.08
CA GLN A 197 9.93 -12.64 -2.26
C GLN A 197 11.37 -12.98 -1.88
N GLY A 198 12.14 -13.41 -2.86
CA GLY A 198 13.54 -13.79 -2.65
C GLY A 198 14.52 -12.61 -2.44
N ASN A 199 14.03 -11.39 -2.29
CA ASN A 199 14.87 -10.18 -2.17
C ASN A 199 15.06 -9.70 -0.73
N TYR A 200 14.47 -10.37 0.25
CA TYR A 200 14.74 -10.08 1.65
C TYR A 200 15.85 -11.00 2.16
N PRO A 201 16.86 -10.46 2.87
CA PRO A 201 17.95 -11.23 3.45
C PRO A 201 17.47 -12.25 4.45
#